data_3f695627496bf35e902d3e252304fc8b
#
_entry.id   3f695627496bf35e902d3e252304fc8b
#
_cell.length_a   1.000
_cell.length_b   1.000
_cell.length_c   1.000
_cell.angle_alpha   90.00
_cell.angle_beta   90.00
_cell.angle_gamma   90.00
#
_symmetry.space_group_name_H-M   'P 1'
#
loop_
_entity.id
_entity.type
_entity.pdbx_description
1 polymer ?
#
loop_
_entity_poly.entity_id
_entity_poly.type
_entity_poly.pdbx_seq_one_letter_code
_entity_poly.pdbx_strand_id
1 'polypeptide(L)'
;MKKIRIILLVAALLSGTASFAQQNWSAGAGYSMTSFNGVDCSTFLAKHPLRGFYVGASHEFYFSALAGLTFEPGLYFHYQSGRNDANAKPKYIKMHYLSIPMDLKYTFNIATGAMGSLFTGPVFNIGLFGNLYDKGTFKEQGGLVKDVSDLRGLTRANLQWRVGAAVTVAEAVQLRFSYAFGISRLIPEQELHNNALTVGLGLLF
;
A
#
# COMPACT_ATOMS: atom_id res chain seq x y z
N MET A 1 -17.21 3.46 27.54
CA MET A 1 -16.95 4.87 27.19
C MET A 1 -15.91 5.06 26.07
N LYS A 2 -14.80 4.31 26.00
CA LYS A 2 -13.80 4.45 24.91
C LYS A 2 -14.34 4.13 23.51
N LYS A 3 -15.18 3.09 23.37
CA LYS A 3 -15.76 2.67 22.07
C LYS A 3 -16.70 3.71 21.47
N ILE A 4 -17.49 4.42 22.31
CA ILE A 4 -18.42 5.48 21.86
C ILE A 4 -17.64 6.69 21.35
N ARG A 5 -16.51 7.04 21.96
CA ARG A 5 -15.65 8.15 21.48
C ARG A 5 -15.05 7.88 20.12
N ILE A 6 -14.67 6.63 19.83
CA ILE A 6 -14.15 6.22 18.52
C ILE A 6 -15.24 6.31 17.46
N ILE A 7 -16.47 5.85 17.78
CA ILE A 7 -17.62 5.93 16.87
C ILE A 7 -17.99 7.39 16.58
N LEU A 8 -18.00 8.25 17.60
CA LEU A 8 -18.26 9.68 17.45
C LEU A 8 -17.16 10.39 16.64
N LEU A 9 -15.90 10.00 16.81
CA LEU A 9 -14.78 10.55 16.05
C LEU A 9 -14.86 10.13 14.56
N VAL A 10 -15.21 8.88 14.29
CA VAL A 10 -15.46 8.38 12.93
C VAL A 10 -16.67 9.06 12.31
N ALA A 11 -17.75 9.24 13.06
CA ALA A 11 -18.96 9.93 12.59
C ALA A 11 -18.68 11.43 12.33
N ALA A 12 -17.87 12.10 13.16
CA ALA A 12 -17.45 13.49 12.93
C ALA A 12 -16.54 13.65 11.72
N LEU A 13 -15.65 12.69 11.47
CA LEU A 13 -14.85 12.63 10.24
C LEU A 13 -15.71 12.43 9.00
N LEU A 14 -16.76 11.61 9.08
CA LEU A 14 -17.71 11.36 7.98
C LEU A 14 -18.62 12.56 7.71
N SER A 15 -19.00 13.32 8.73
CA SER A 15 -19.87 14.49 8.56
C SER A 15 -19.15 15.74 8.02
N GLY A 16 -17.82 15.82 8.19
CA GLY A 16 -17.00 16.92 7.65
C GLY A 16 -16.83 16.89 6.12
N THR A 17 -17.13 15.76 5.47
CA THR A 17 -16.92 15.59 4.02
C THR A 17 -18.07 16.09 3.14
N ALA A 18 -19.21 16.47 3.73
CA ALA A 18 -20.42 16.82 2.98
C ALA A 18 -20.39 18.20 2.28
N SER A 19 -19.31 18.96 2.36
CA SER A 19 -19.26 20.35 1.85
C SER A 19 -18.37 20.59 0.63
N PHE A 20 -17.73 19.56 0.08
CA PHE A 20 -16.85 19.74 -1.09
C PHE A 20 -17.54 19.28 -2.37
N ALA A 21 -18.02 20.26 -3.14
CA ALA A 21 -18.82 20.09 -4.35
C ALA A 21 -18.07 19.52 -5.58
N GLN A 22 -16.81 19.13 -5.44
CA GLN A 22 -16.04 18.37 -6.44
C GLN A 22 -15.22 17.29 -5.71
N GLN A 23 -15.72 16.08 -5.77
CA GLN A 23 -15.08 14.92 -5.14
C GLN A 23 -13.87 14.43 -5.95
N ASN A 24 -12.75 15.15 -5.85
CA ASN A 24 -11.52 14.82 -6.55
C ASN A 24 -10.47 14.19 -5.63
N TRP A 25 -10.70 14.21 -4.33
CA TRP A 25 -9.80 13.63 -3.35
C TRP A 25 -10.35 12.32 -2.80
N SER A 26 -9.46 11.39 -2.56
CA SER A 26 -9.79 10.20 -1.79
C SER A 26 -8.77 9.98 -0.68
N ALA A 27 -9.24 9.53 0.48
CA ALA A 27 -8.40 9.04 1.55
C ALA A 27 -8.74 7.58 1.81
N GLY A 28 -7.73 6.73 1.96
CA GLY A 28 -7.95 5.30 2.09
C GLY A 28 -6.99 4.62 3.04
N ALA A 29 -7.45 3.50 3.58
CA ALA A 29 -6.66 2.62 4.40
C ALA A 29 -7.04 1.16 4.11
N GLY A 30 -6.11 0.25 4.35
CA GLY A 30 -6.39 -1.16 4.11
C GLY A 30 -5.27 -2.10 4.50
N TYR A 31 -5.47 -3.35 4.16
CA TYR A 31 -4.52 -4.43 4.34
C TYR A 31 -3.57 -4.50 3.14
N SER A 32 -2.31 -4.79 3.41
CA SER A 32 -1.26 -4.95 2.41
C SER A 32 -0.45 -6.22 2.70
N MET A 33 -0.19 -6.98 1.65
CA MET A 33 0.63 -8.20 1.70
C MET A 33 1.67 -8.13 0.59
N THR A 34 2.95 -8.29 0.93
CA THR A 34 4.06 -8.31 -0.04
C THR A 34 4.74 -9.65 -0.05
N SER A 35 4.87 -10.25 -1.21
CA SER A 35 5.63 -11.46 -1.48
C SER A 35 6.86 -11.14 -2.31
N PHE A 36 7.93 -11.89 -2.08
CA PHE A 36 9.19 -11.76 -2.82
C PHE A 36 9.36 -12.96 -3.74
N ASN A 37 9.71 -12.69 -4.99
CA ASN A 37 9.96 -13.71 -6.02
C ASN A 37 11.37 -13.52 -6.58
N GLY A 38 12.11 -14.63 -6.72
CA GLY A 38 13.47 -14.65 -7.30
C GLY A 38 14.24 -15.89 -6.92
N VAL A 39 15.38 -16.12 -7.56
CA VAL A 39 16.16 -17.37 -7.46
C VAL A 39 16.73 -17.58 -6.06
N ASP A 40 17.01 -16.51 -5.29
CA ASP A 40 17.63 -16.57 -3.95
C ASP A 40 16.72 -16.14 -2.80
N CYS A 41 15.41 -16.18 -2.99
CA CYS A 41 14.44 -15.77 -1.97
C CYS A 41 14.57 -16.53 -0.63
N SER A 42 15.08 -17.76 -0.67
CA SER A 42 15.13 -18.64 0.51
C SER A 42 16.17 -18.24 1.55
N THR A 43 17.19 -17.50 1.14
CA THR A 43 18.35 -17.21 2.01
C THR A 43 18.21 -15.89 2.75
N PHE A 44 17.39 -14.95 2.26
CA PHE A 44 17.46 -13.57 2.69
C PHE A 44 16.16 -12.92 3.17
N LEU A 45 15.10 -13.07 2.42
CA LEU A 45 13.79 -12.49 2.70
C LEU A 45 12.77 -13.58 2.91
N ALA A 46 11.82 -13.30 3.76
CA ALA A 46 10.83 -14.22 4.26
C ALA A 46 10.33 -15.22 3.21
N LYS A 47 10.47 -16.49 3.50
CA LYS A 47 9.75 -17.58 2.84
C LYS A 47 8.23 -17.37 2.90
N HIS A 48 7.79 -16.47 3.79
CA HIS A 48 6.40 -16.07 4.00
C HIS A 48 6.21 -14.60 3.62
N PRO A 49 5.05 -14.25 3.05
CA PRO A 49 4.76 -12.86 2.67
C PRO A 49 4.74 -11.94 3.89
N LEU A 50 5.27 -10.73 3.72
CA LEU A 50 5.11 -9.66 4.70
C LEU A 50 3.67 -9.17 4.67
N ARG A 51 3.11 -8.92 5.85
CA ARG A 51 1.72 -8.49 6.02
C ARG A 51 1.66 -7.22 6.84
N GLY A 52 0.72 -6.36 6.53
CA GLY A 52 0.55 -5.12 7.24
C GLY A 52 -0.61 -4.29 6.76
N PHE A 53 -0.50 -3.00 6.92
CA PHE A 53 -1.54 -2.05 6.53
C PHE A 53 -0.94 -0.90 5.73
N TYR A 54 -1.81 -0.21 5.03
CA TYR A 54 -1.49 1.05 4.38
C TYR A 54 -2.53 2.12 4.71
N VAL A 55 -2.12 3.38 4.62
CA VAL A 55 -2.98 4.55 4.75
C VAL A 55 -2.44 5.66 3.86
N GLY A 56 -3.32 6.41 3.24
CA GLY A 56 -2.91 7.51 2.38
C GLY A 56 -4.06 8.21 1.68
N ALA A 57 -3.71 9.03 0.71
CA ALA A 57 -4.64 9.80 -0.08
C ALA A 57 -4.24 9.81 -1.55
N SER A 58 -5.21 10.04 -2.42
CA SER A 58 -5.02 10.26 -3.85
C SER A 58 -5.93 11.37 -4.35
N HIS A 59 -5.61 11.88 -5.54
CA HIS A 59 -6.37 12.93 -6.20
C HIS A 59 -6.69 12.50 -7.63
N GLU A 60 -7.92 12.74 -8.09
CA GLU A 60 -8.36 12.39 -9.43
C GLU A 60 -8.32 13.61 -10.35
N PHE A 61 -7.61 13.47 -11.48
CA PHE A 61 -7.59 14.43 -12.57
C PHE A 61 -8.41 13.87 -13.73
N TYR A 62 -9.49 14.54 -14.07
CA TYR A 62 -10.40 14.11 -15.13
C TYR A 62 -9.89 14.51 -16.52
N PHE A 63 -9.97 13.60 -17.48
CA PHE A 63 -9.70 13.91 -18.88
C PHE A 63 -10.99 14.36 -19.55
N SER A 64 -11.05 15.62 -19.97
CA SER A 64 -12.24 16.18 -20.64
C SER A 64 -12.60 15.49 -21.97
N ALA A 65 -11.62 14.85 -22.63
CA ALA A 65 -11.82 14.18 -23.91
C ALA A 65 -12.41 12.76 -23.80
N LEU A 66 -12.32 12.12 -22.64
CA LEU A 66 -12.73 10.73 -22.43
C LEU A 66 -13.53 10.60 -21.12
N ALA A 67 -14.85 10.51 -21.28
CA ALA A 67 -15.75 10.33 -20.14
C ALA A 67 -15.40 9.07 -19.35
N GLY A 68 -15.28 9.21 -18.03
CA GLY A 68 -14.96 8.13 -17.10
C GLY A 68 -13.47 7.81 -16.95
N LEU A 69 -12.58 8.40 -17.76
CA LEU A 69 -11.15 8.23 -17.64
C LEU A 69 -10.56 9.32 -16.74
N THR A 70 -9.76 8.90 -15.74
CA THR A 70 -9.07 9.77 -14.80
C THR A 70 -7.63 9.34 -14.62
N PHE A 71 -6.76 10.28 -14.29
CA PHE A 71 -5.42 10.06 -13.78
C PHE A 71 -5.44 10.25 -12.27
N GLU A 72 -5.06 9.23 -11.51
CA GLU A 72 -5.14 9.22 -10.04
C GLU A 72 -3.75 9.02 -9.43
N PRO A 73 -2.94 10.08 -9.24
CA PRO A 73 -1.75 10.03 -8.41
C PRO A 73 -2.12 9.96 -6.94
N GLY A 74 -1.31 9.25 -6.15
CA GLY A 74 -1.54 9.11 -4.72
C GLY A 74 -0.24 9.08 -3.93
N LEU A 75 -0.40 9.19 -2.61
CA LEU A 75 0.67 9.01 -1.64
C LEU A 75 0.17 8.15 -0.49
N TYR A 76 0.80 7.00 -0.28
CA TYR A 76 0.41 6.02 0.72
C TYR A 76 1.60 5.61 1.58
N PHE A 77 1.40 5.60 2.88
CA PHE A 77 2.32 5.00 3.83
C PHE A 77 1.97 3.55 4.05
N HIS A 78 2.96 2.67 3.99
CA HIS A 78 2.83 1.24 4.25
C HIS A 78 3.65 0.83 5.46
N TYR A 79 3.04 0.04 6.34
CA TYR A 79 3.69 -0.72 7.38
C TYR A 79 3.53 -2.20 7.08
N GLN A 80 4.62 -2.94 7.08
CA GLN A 80 4.60 -4.38 6.86
C GLN A 80 5.53 -5.10 7.82
N SER A 81 5.13 -6.28 8.25
CA SER A 81 5.95 -7.16 9.06
C SER A 81 5.79 -8.62 8.64
N GLY A 82 6.84 -9.38 8.85
CA GLY A 82 6.84 -10.82 8.55
C GLY A 82 7.93 -11.54 9.29
N ARG A 83 7.86 -12.88 9.22
CA ARG A 83 8.81 -13.77 9.86
C ARG A 83 9.68 -14.43 8.80
N ASN A 84 10.98 -14.46 9.03
CA ASN A 84 11.92 -15.22 8.24
C ASN A 84 12.38 -16.45 9.05
N ASP A 85 12.01 -17.64 8.59
CA ASP A 85 12.36 -18.92 9.23
C ASP A 85 13.57 -19.60 8.55
N ALA A 86 14.29 -18.91 7.69
CA ALA A 86 15.38 -19.49 6.88
C ALA A 86 16.59 -19.97 7.71
N ASN A 87 16.70 -19.60 8.98
CA ASN A 87 17.78 -20.00 9.87
C ASN A 87 17.23 -20.58 11.17
N ALA A 88 18.07 -21.34 11.90
CA ALA A 88 17.73 -21.93 13.21
C ALA A 88 17.19 -20.91 14.25
N LYS A 89 17.41 -19.62 14.04
CA LYS A 89 16.81 -18.52 14.82
C LYS A 89 15.89 -17.71 13.92
N PRO A 90 14.58 -17.76 14.15
CA PRO A 90 13.62 -16.96 13.35
C PRO A 90 13.86 -15.47 13.56
N LYS A 91 13.99 -14.75 12.45
CA LYS A 91 14.12 -13.31 12.43
C LYS A 91 12.80 -12.66 12.02
N TYR A 92 12.47 -11.52 12.63
CA TYR A 92 11.32 -10.72 12.25
C TYR A 92 11.77 -9.52 11.44
N ILE A 93 11.08 -9.28 10.34
CA ILE A 93 11.33 -8.13 9.46
C ILE A 93 10.17 -7.16 9.63
N LYS A 94 10.46 -5.88 9.83
CA LYS A 94 9.50 -4.78 9.77
C LYS A 94 9.98 -3.79 8.73
N MET A 95 9.07 -3.35 7.87
CA MET A 95 9.37 -2.39 6.80
C MET A 95 8.33 -1.27 6.80
N HIS A 96 8.83 -0.06 6.61
CA HIS A 96 8.03 1.14 6.43
C HIS A 96 8.43 1.77 5.11
N TYR A 97 7.48 2.03 4.24
CA TYR A 97 7.76 2.66 2.96
C TYR A 97 6.61 3.57 2.51
N LEU A 98 6.95 4.52 1.65
CA LEU A 98 6.00 5.34 0.93
C LEU A 98 5.79 4.75 -0.45
N SER A 99 4.53 4.70 -0.87
CA SER A 99 4.14 4.34 -2.24
C SER A 99 3.52 5.55 -2.91
N ILE A 100 3.96 5.83 -4.12
CA ILE A 100 3.45 6.88 -4.99
C ILE A 100 2.88 6.18 -6.23
N PRO A 101 1.62 5.74 -6.20
CA PRO A 101 0.96 5.22 -7.39
C PRO A 101 0.61 6.36 -8.35
N MET A 102 0.63 6.06 -9.63
CA MET A 102 0.20 6.92 -10.73
C MET A 102 -0.75 6.13 -11.62
N ASP A 103 -2.00 6.00 -11.19
CA ASP A 103 -2.96 5.14 -11.86
C ASP A 103 -3.69 5.88 -12.98
N LEU A 104 -3.86 5.20 -14.09
CA LEU A 104 -4.89 5.51 -15.06
C LEU A 104 -6.13 4.69 -14.68
N LYS A 105 -7.24 5.36 -14.39
CA LYS A 105 -8.46 4.77 -13.88
C LYS A 105 -9.62 5.04 -14.83
N TYR A 106 -10.38 4.00 -15.11
CA TYR A 106 -11.63 4.08 -15.86
C TYR A 106 -12.80 3.72 -14.96
N THR A 107 -13.77 4.62 -14.86
CA THR A 107 -14.96 4.46 -14.01
C THR A 107 -16.21 4.32 -14.87
N PHE A 108 -17.07 3.37 -14.53
CA PHE A 108 -18.32 3.05 -15.22
C PHE A 108 -19.43 2.77 -14.21
N ASN A 109 -20.67 3.01 -14.62
CA ASN A 109 -21.83 2.73 -13.79
C ASN A 109 -22.15 1.23 -13.78
N ILE A 110 -22.31 0.64 -12.59
CA ILE A 110 -22.76 -0.75 -12.40
C ILE A 110 -24.26 -0.76 -12.13
N ALA A 111 -24.72 0.11 -11.23
CA ALA A 111 -26.12 0.24 -10.81
C ALA A 111 -26.38 1.65 -10.30
N THR A 112 -27.64 1.98 -10.05
CA THR A 112 -28.01 3.26 -9.42
C THR A 112 -27.32 3.40 -8.05
N GLY A 113 -26.45 4.40 -7.89
CA GLY A 113 -25.68 4.64 -6.68
C GLY A 113 -24.44 3.74 -6.49
N ALA A 114 -24.06 2.95 -7.52
CA ALA A 114 -22.86 2.11 -7.48
C ALA A 114 -22.05 2.25 -8.78
N MET A 115 -20.78 2.57 -8.65
CA MET A 115 -19.82 2.71 -9.74
C MET A 115 -18.70 1.66 -9.62
N GLY A 116 -18.31 1.08 -10.75
CA GLY A 116 -17.12 0.25 -10.88
C GLY A 116 -15.98 1.05 -11.45
N SER A 117 -14.76 0.72 -11.02
CA SER A 117 -13.57 1.30 -11.60
C SER A 117 -12.51 0.22 -11.83
N LEU A 118 -11.81 0.33 -12.95
CA LEU A 118 -10.61 -0.45 -13.25
C LEU A 118 -9.44 0.54 -13.32
N PHE A 119 -8.30 0.18 -12.77
CA PHE A 119 -7.15 1.06 -12.77
C PHE A 119 -5.85 0.29 -12.98
N THR A 120 -4.89 0.96 -13.59
CA THR A 120 -3.55 0.43 -13.82
C THR A 120 -2.53 1.56 -13.88
N GLY A 121 -1.31 1.30 -13.42
CA GLY A 121 -0.24 2.29 -13.48
C GLY A 121 1.02 1.88 -12.74
N PRO A 122 2.09 2.67 -12.91
CA PRO A 122 3.31 2.49 -12.15
C PRO A 122 3.14 2.91 -10.70
N VAL A 123 3.86 2.23 -9.82
CA VAL A 123 3.95 2.54 -8.38
C VAL A 123 5.40 2.69 -8.00
N PHE A 124 5.78 3.88 -7.57
CA PHE A 124 7.09 4.16 -7.01
C PHE A 124 7.07 3.94 -5.51
N ASN A 125 7.90 3.04 -5.02
CA ASN A 125 8.03 2.77 -3.59
C ASN A 125 9.37 3.27 -3.08
N ILE A 126 9.35 3.98 -1.95
CA ILE A 126 10.53 4.54 -1.29
C ILE A 126 10.59 3.98 0.13
N GLY A 127 11.59 3.16 0.40
CA GLY A 127 11.84 2.62 1.74
C GLY A 127 12.28 3.72 2.71
N LEU A 128 11.56 3.83 3.84
CA LEU A 128 11.86 4.80 4.89
C LEU A 128 12.70 4.16 6.00
N PHE A 129 12.18 3.08 6.58
CA PHE A 129 12.79 2.38 7.71
C PHE A 129 12.60 0.88 7.55
N GLY A 130 13.61 0.11 7.93
CA GLY A 130 13.53 -1.34 8.00
C GLY A 130 14.24 -1.84 9.26
N ASN A 131 13.67 -2.84 9.93
CA ASN A 131 14.24 -3.42 11.15
C ASN A 131 14.24 -4.93 11.04
N LEU A 132 15.35 -5.56 11.42
CA LEU A 132 15.51 -7.01 11.54
C LEU A 132 15.70 -7.35 13.02
N TYR A 133 14.84 -8.20 13.58
CA TYR A 133 14.88 -8.59 14.99
C TYR A 133 15.12 -10.08 15.14
N ASP A 134 15.98 -10.49 16.09
CA ASP A 134 16.11 -11.88 16.53
C ASP A 134 15.04 -12.22 17.58
N LYS A 135 14.45 -13.42 17.48
CA LYS A 135 13.52 -13.92 18.49
C LYS A 135 14.27 -14.15 19.81
N GLY A 136 14.03 -13.34 20.81
CA GLY A 136 14.62 -13.46 22.15
C GLY A 136 15.17 -12.18 22.72
N THR A 137 15.41 -11.17 21.92
CA THR A 137 15.83 -9.84 22.37
C THR A 137 14.75 -8.80 22.06
N PHE A 138 13.65 -8.84 22.83
CA PHE A 138 12.76 -7.67 22.99
C PHE A 138 13.43 -6.56 23.83
N LYS A 139 14.69 -6.73 24.20
CA LYS A 139 15.51 -5.65 24.75
C LYS A 139 16.13 -4.94 23.56
N GLU A 140 15.68 -3.70 23.43
CA GLU A 140 16.30 -2.61 22.72
C GLU A 140 17.85 -2.71 22.68
N GLN A 141 18.39 -3.46 21.77
CA GLN A 141 19.61 -3.00 21.16
C GLN A 141 19.13 -1.91 20.19
N GLY A 142 19.04 -0.70 20.73
CA GLY A 142 18.59 0.51 20.08
C GLY A 142 19.51 0.91 18.93
N GLY A 143 19.46 0.15 17.90
CA GLY A 143 19.87 0.54 16.58
C GLY A 143 18.60 0.62 15.76
N LEU A 144 17.96 1.79 15.71
CA LEU A 144 17.26 2.20 14.53
C LEU A 144 18.24 1.90 13.39
N VAL A 145 17.97 0.84 12.64
CA VAL A 145 18.60 0.67 11.34
C VAL A 145 18.14 1.91 10.59
N LYS A 146 18.98 2.93 10.58
CA LYS A 146 18.67 4.27 10.09
C LYS A 146 18.34 4.26 8.61
N ASP A 147 18.53 3.11 7.96
CA ASP A 147 18.41 3.01 6.53
C ASP A 147 17.95 1.61 6.09
N VAL A 148 17.00 1.55 5.14
CA VAL A 148 16.59 0.29 4.49
C VAL A 148 17.77 -0.33 3.73
N SER A 149 18.72 0.47 3.26
CA SER A 149 19.94 0.00 2.61
C SER A 149 20.88 -0.77 3.53
N ASP A 150 20.77 -0.59 4.86
CA ASP A 150 21.51 -1.38 5.85
C ASP A 150 20.96 -2.81 5.98
N LEU A 151 19.78 -3.09 5.41
CA LEU A 151 19.27 -4.44 5.22
C LEU A 151 19.95 -5.09 4.00
N ARG A 152 21.28 -5.30 4.08
CA ARG A 152 22.09 -6.07 3.12
C ARG A 152 21.91 -5.67 1.65
N GLY A 153 21.98 -4.38 1.34
CA GLY A 153 22.02 -3.90 -0.05
C GLY A 153 20.65 -3.81 -0.75
N LEU A 154 19.55 -3.79 0.00
CA LEU A 154 18.23 -3.51 -0.57
C LEU A 154 18.19 -2.09 -1.14
N THR A 155 17.69 -1.97 -2.36
CA THR A 155 17.49 -0.66 -3.01
C THR A 155 16.39 0.10 -2.28
N ARG A 156 16.63 1.37 -1.94
CA ARG A 156 15.63 2.25 -1.31
C ARG A 156 14.42 2.52 -2.20
N ALA A 157 14.65 2.59 -3.50
CA ALA A 157 13.63 2.88 -4.49
C ALA A 157 13.29 1.62 -5.28
N ASN A 158 12.00 1.36 -5.45
CA ASN A 158 11.50 0.22 -6.18
C ASN A 158 10.34 0.65 -7.08
N LEU A 159 10.30 0.10 -8.29
CA LEU A 159 9.25 0.32 -9.26
C LEU A 159 8.41 -0.95 -9.41
N GLN A 160 7.10 -0.79 -9.28
CA GLN A 160 6.11 -1.84 -9.55
C GLN A 160 5.13 -1.35 -10.60
N TRP A 161 4.42 -2.29 -11.23
CA TRP A 161 3.24 -2.01 -12.03
C TRP A 161 2.02 -2.55 -11.33
N ARG A 162 1.00 -1.72 -11.18
CA ARG A 162 -0.22 -2.08 -10.46
C ARG A 162 -1.39 -2.25 -11.42
N VAL A 163 -2.23 -3.24 -11.15
CA VAL A 163 -3.56 -3.39 -11.74
C VAL A 163 -4.56 -3.58 -10.61
N GLY A 164 -5.76 -3.05 -10.78
CA GLY A 164 -6.76 -3.17 -9.73
C GLY A 164 -8.17 -2.82 -10.19
N ALA A 165 -9.08 -3.05 -9.26
CA ALA A 165 -10.49 -2.73 -9.41
C ALA A 165 -11.01 -2.07 -8.14
N ALA A 166 -12.04 -1.26 -8.27
CA ALA A 166 -12.73 -0.66 -7.14
C ALA A 166 -14.24 -0.63 -7.39
N VAL A 167 -14.99 -0.66 -6.29
CA VAL A 167 -16.43 -0.42 -6.29
C VAL A 167 -16.70 0.75 -5.37
N THR A 168 -17.36 1.77 -5.89
CA THR A 168 -17.77 2.95 -5.14
C THR A 168 -19.28 2.90 -4.92
N VAL A 169 -19.71 3.08 -3.68
CA VAL A 169 -21.11 3.06 -3.27
C VAL A 169 -21.46 4.42 -2.64
N ALA A 170 -22.68 4.88 -2.90
CA ALA A 170 -23.19 6.17 -2.43
C ALA A 170 -22.25 7.34 -2.76
N GLU A 171 -21.51 7.23 -3.86
CA GLU A 171 -20.54 8.22 -4.35
C GLU A 171 -19.44 8.61 -3.36
N ALA A 172 -19.39 7.99 -2.19
CA ALA A 172 -18.50 8.36 -1.10
C ALA A 172 -17.58 7.23 -0.61
N VAL A 173 -18.08 6.00 -0.57
CA VAL A 173 -17.33 4.86 0.00
C VAL A 173 -16.83 3.97 -1.12
N GLN A 174 -15.53 3.75 -1.16
CA GLN A 174 -14.88 2.93 -2.18
C GLN A 174 -14.20 1.71 -1.54
N LEU A 175 -14.52 0.52 -2.04
CA LEU A 175 -13.75 -0.71 -1.78
C LEU A 175 -12.74 -0.88 -2.93
N ARG A 176 -11.45 -0.98 -2.60
CA ARG A 176 -10.36 -1.15 -3.59
C ARG A 176 -9.66 -2.47 -3.39
N PHE A 177 -9.36 -3.12 -4.50
CA PHE A 177 -8.52 -4.31 -4.59
C PHE A 177 -7.44 -4.07 -5.64
N SER A 178 -6.17 -4.35 -5.33
CA SER A 178 -5.12 -4.25 -6.34
C SER A 178 -3.99 -5.25 -6.13
N TYR A 179 -3.34 -5.58 -7.23
CA TYR A 179 -2.13 -6.37 -7.28
C TYR A 179 -1.04 -5.60 -8.02
N ALA A 180 0.13 -5.47 -7.40
CA ALA A 180 1.30 -4.84 -7.99
C ALA A 180 2.41 -5.89 -8.16
N PHE A 181 3.02 -5.94 -9.34
CA PHE A 181 4.16 -6.78 -9.64
C PHE A 181 5.43 -5.94 -9.80
N GLY A 182 6.53 -6.43 -9.22
CA GLY A 182 7.81 -5.75 -9.23
C GLY A 182 8.44 -5.73 -10.62
N ILE A 183 8.75 -4.54 -11.12
CA ILE A 183 9.50 -4.35 -12.37
C ILE A 183 10.98 -4.21 -12.05
N SER A 184 11.33 -3.42 -11.04
CA SER A 184 12.71 -3.21 -10.65
C SER A 184 13.21 -4.32 -9.72
N ARG A 185 14.52 -4.56 -9.76
CA ARG A 185 15.19 -5.45 -8.83
C ARG A 185 15.34 -4.77 -7.46
N LEU A 186 15.05 -5.52 -6.39
CA LEU A 186 15.26 -5.05 -5.01
C LEU A 186 16.73 -5.10 -4.60
N ILE A 187 17.48 -6.05 -5.16
CA ILE A 187 18.92 -6.20 -4.96
C ILE A 187 19.56 -6.15 -6.36
N PRO A 188 20.51 -5.23 -6.64
CA PRO A 188 21.08 -5.07 -7.96
C PRO A 188 21.75 -6.33 -8.51
N GLU A 189 22.35 -7.15 -7.63
CA GLU A 189 23.07 -8.36 -7.97
C GLU A 189 22.22 -9.63 -8.04
N GLN A 190 20.93 -9.55 -7.64
CA GLN A 190 20.03 -10.71 -7.59
C GLN A 190 18.72 -10.41 -8.31
N GLU A 191 18.17 -11.40 -8.99
CA GLU A 191 16.85 -11.31 -9.60
C GLU A 191 15.74 -11.45 -8.54
N LEU A 192 15.65 -10.45 -7.65
CA LEU A 192 14.64 -10.40 -6.61
C LEU A 192 13.62 -9.31 -6.91
N HIS A 193 12.37 -9.70 -7.07
CA HIS A 193 11.24 -8.81 -7.30
C HIS A 193 10.26 -8.91 -6.14
N ASN A 194 9.54 -7.84 -5.87
CA ASN A 194 8.48 -7.81 -4.88
C ASN A 194 7.12 -7.62 -5.52
N ASN A 195 6.18 -8.46 -5.16
CA ASN A 195 4.78 -8.33 -5.55
C ASN A 195 3.94 -7.94 -4.35
N ALA A 196 2.96 -7.06 -4.53
CA ALA A 196 2.11 -6.59 -3.45
C ALA A 196 0.63 -6.78 -3.79
N LEU A 197 -0.12 -7.33 -2.84
CA LEU A 197 -1.56 -7.40 -2.85
C LEU A 197 -2.11 -6.39 -1.84
N THR A 198 -3.09 -5.59 -2.24
CA THR A 198 -3.75 -4.65 -1.33
C THR A 198 -5.26 -4.76 -1.42
N VAL A 199 -5.91 -4.67 -0.26
CA VAL A 199 -7.36 -4.57 -0.13
C VAL A 199 -7.66 -3.48 0.88
N GLY A 200 -8.55 -2.55 0.56
CA GLY A 200 -8.84 -1.46 1.48
C GLY A 200 -10.12 -0.70 1.17
N LEU A 201 -10.43 0.20 2.07
CA LEU A 201 -11.55 1.11 1.99
C LEU A 201 -11.04 2.52 1.78
N GLY A 202 -11.73 3.28 0.96
CA GLY A 202 -11.50 4.69 0.71
C GLY A 202 -12.76 5.51 0.92
N LEU A 203 -12.57 6.77 1.24
CA LEU A 203 -13.60 7.80 1.27
C LEU A 203 -13.26 8.83 0.20
N LEU A 204 -14.25 9.16 -0.63
CA LEU A 204 -14.15 10.21 -1.64
C LEU A 204 -14.77 11.50 -1.08
N PHE A 205 -14.13 12.65 -1.35
CA PHE A 205 -14.58 13.97 -0.88
C PHE A 205 -14.01 15.09 -1.72
#